data_368068d4fd95a56c4197af8a620cdc1b
#
_entry.id   368068d4fd95a56c4197af8a620cdc1b
#
_cell.length_a   1.000
_cell.length_b   1.000
_cell.length_c   1.000
_cell.angle_alpha   90.00
_cell.angle_beta   90.00
_cell.angle_gamma   90.00
#
_symmetry.space_group_name_H-M   'P 1'
#
loop_
_entity.id
_entity.type
_entity.pdbx_description
1 polymer ?
#
loop_
_entity_poly.entity_id
_entity_poly.type
_entity_poly.pdbx_seq_one_letter_code
_entity_poly.pdbx_strand_id
1 'polypeptide(L)'
;MPNWDIRDEFPNEGTMLVVNDATGQSLARKLGGGRVCLLRGHGAVIATSELKATVMVSIGLMCNAAMLIQAHTLSQGRGDAAVKHLSPAEIESTSKILLGPLGLDRAWEFWRVRAGFPAKEG
;
A
#
# COMPACT_ATOMS: atom_id res chain seq x y z
N MET A 1 6.78 6.60 -0.15
CA MET A 1 5.32 6.44 0.04
C MET A 1 4.83 7.59 0.90
N PRO A 2 3.76 8.32 0.52
CA PRO A 2 3.26 9.44 1.30
C PRO A 2 2.68 8.98 2.65
N ASN A 3 2.79 9.85 3.63
CA ASN A 3 2.18 9.70 4.95
C ASN A 3 1.34 10.95 5.23
N TRP A 4 0.06 10.76 5.50
CA TRP A 4 -0.89 11.83 5.79
C TRP A 4 -1.15 11.90 7.29
N ASP A 5 -0.97 13.08 7.85
CA ASP A 5 -1.39 13.42 9.21
C ASP A 5 -2.45 14.53 9.11
N ILE A 6 -3.64 14.26 9.62
CA ILE A 6 -4.74 15.22 9.59
C ILE A 6 -4.37 16.55 10.27
N ARG A 7 -3.50 16.52 11.26
CA ARG A 7 -3.08 17.71 12.02
C ARG A 7 -2.22 18.67 11.22
N ASP A 8 -1.63 18.22 10.09
CA ASP A 8 -0.83 19.09 9.23
C ASP A 8 -1.67 20.25 8.65
N GLU A 9 -2.94 19.99 8.35
CA GLU A 9 -3.89 20.99 7.82
C GLU A 9 -5.02 21.32 8.80
N PHE A 10 -5.35 20.42 9.72
CA PHE A 10 -6.48 20.54 10.66
C PHE A 10 -6.03 20.27 12.11
N PRO A 11 -5.22 21.17 12.71
CA PRO A 11 -4.58 20.92 14.02
C PRO A 11 -5.56 20.78 15.19
N ASN A 12 -6.77 21.29 15.04
CA ASN A 12 -7.82 21.26 16.07
C ASN A 12 -8.81 20.08 15.88
N GLU A 13 -8.64 19.25 14.85
CA GLU A 13 -9.49 18.08 14.66
C GLU A 13 -9.19 17.03 15.73
N GLY A 14 -10.20 16.69 16.52
CA GLY A 14 -10.10 15.67 17.59
C GLY A 14 -10.21 14.23 17.09
N THR A 15 -10.55 14.03 15.82
CA THR A 15 -10.68 12.71 15.19
C THR A 15 -9.55 12.48 14.19
N MET A 16 -9.11 11.23 14.05
CA MET A 16 -8.18 10.82 12.99
C MET A 16 -8.92 10.34 11.73
N LEU A 17 -10.24 10.46 11.70
CA LEU A 17 -11.09 9.97 10.61
C LEU A 17 -11.29 11.04 9.55
N VAL A 18 -11.41 10.61 8.30
CA VAL A 18 -11.88 11.44 7.20
C VAL A 18 -13.40 11.50 7.27
N VAL A 19 -13.93 12.60 7.81
CA VAL A 19 -15.37 12.75 8.11
C VAL A 19 -16.08 13.82 7.28
N ASN A 20 -15.36 14.58 6.49
CA ASN A 20 -15.89 15.65 5.64
C ASN A 20 -15.07 15.82 4.36
N ASP A 21 -15.60 16.62 3.43
CA ASP A 21 -14.98 16.84 2.12
C ASP A 21 -13.60 17.52 2.24
N ALA A 22 -13.39 18.42 3.19
CA ALA A 22 -12.12 19.14 3.34
C ALA A 22 -11.00 18.17 3.72
N THR A 23 -11.23 17.29 4.71
CA THR A 23 -10.26 16.26 5.11
C THR A 23 -10.05 15.22 4.01
N GLY A 24 -11.12 14.84 3.28
CA GLY A 24 -11.05 13.96 2.12
C GLY A 24 -10.19 14.53 0.99
N GLN A 25 -10.36 15.80 0.66
CA GLN A 25 -9.55 16.48 -0.35
C GLN A 25 -8.08 16.63 0.07
N SER A 26 -7.81 16.90 1.35
CA SER A 26 -6.45 16.93 1.89
C SER A 26 -5.75 15.57 1.70
N LEU A 27 -6.41 14.48 2.09
CA LEU A 27 -5.89 13.12 1.88
C LEU A 27 -5.68 12.82 0.39
N ALA A 28 -6.63 13.19 -0.48
CA ALA A 28 -6.52 12.98 -1.92
C ALA A 28 -5.33 13.75 -2.52
N ARG A 29 -5.10 15.00 -2.11
CA ARG A 29 -3.90 15.76 -2.52
C ARG A 29 -2.62 15.07 -2.07
N LYS A 30 -2.59 14.54 -0.84
CA LYS A 30 -1.42 13.82 -0.31
C LYS A 30 -1.14 12.51 -1.04
N LEU A 31 -2.19 11.78 -1.41
CA LEU A 31 -2.09 10.56 -2.23
C LEU A 31 -1.55 10.89 -3.63
N GLY A 32 -2.03 12.00 -4.23
CA GLY A 32 -1.66 12.42 -5.58
C GLY A 32 -1.94 11.34 -6.62
N GLY A 33 -0.98 11.08 -7.51
CA GLY A 33 -1.03 9.98 -8.49
C GLY A 33 -0.59 8.62 -7.93
N GLY A 34 -0.33 8.52 -6.61
CA GLY A 34 0.08 7.29 -5.95
C GLY A 34 -1.08 6.31 -5.72
N ARG A 35 -0.74 5.07 -5.39
CA ARG A 35 -1.74 4.04 -5.05
C ARG A 35 -1.94 3.85 -3.56
N VAL A 36 -1.01 4.33 -2.75
CA VAL A 36 -0.99 4.09 -1.30
C VAL A 36 -0.61 5.36 -0.57
N CYS A 37 -1.34 5.69 0.49
CA CYS A 37 -0.96 6.70 1.46
C CYS A 37 -1.15 6.13 2.87
N LEU A 38 -0.12 6.25 3.71
CA LEU A 38 -0.25 5.88 5.12
C LEU A 38 -1.03 6.97 5.86
N LEU A 39 -1.83 6.56 6.82
CA LEU A 39 -2.60 7.44 7.69
C LEU A 39 -2.02 7.32 9.10
N ARG A 40 -1.47 8.41 9.64
CA ARG A 40 -0.88 8.40 10.97
C ARG A 40 -1.88 7.91 12.03
N GLY A 41 -1.49 6.86 12.75
CA GLY A 41 -2.29 6.29 13.85
C GLY A 41 -3.58 5.57 13.42
N HIS A 42 -3.81 5.36 12.11
CA HIS A 42 -5.04 4.74 11.61
C HIS A 42 -4.78 3.54 10.69
N GLY A 43 -3.84 3.63 9.75
CA GLY A 43 -3.57 2.57 8.77
C GLY A 43 -3.13 3.11 7.42
N ALA A 44 -3.78 2.67 6.35
CA ALA A 44 -3.48 3.10 5.00
C ALA A 44 -4.74 3.23 4.13
N VAL A 45 -4.70 4.14 3.16
CA VAL A 45 -5.64 4.16 2.05
C VAL A 45 -4.97 3.57 0.82
N ILE A 46 -5.71 2.75 0.09
CA ILE A 46 -5.30 2.17 -1.19
C ILE A 46 -6.32 2.58 -2.24
N ALA A 47 -5.85 3.16 -3.35
CA ALA A 47 -6.67 3.57 -4.47
C ALA A 47 -6.09 3.01 -5.78
N THR A 48 -6.89 2.24 -6.49
CA THR A 48 -6.55 1.64 -7.79
C THR A 48 -7.77 1.63 -8.71
N SER A 49 -7.56 1.33 -9.98
CA SER A 49 -8.63 1.30 -10.99
C SER A 49 -9.51 0.06 -10.94
N GLU A 50 -9.09 -1.01 -10.23
CA GLU A 50 -9.82 -2.27 -10.20
C GLU A 50 -9.63 -3.03 -8.86
N LEU A 51 -10.62 -3.84 -8.50
CA LEU A 51 -10.65 -4.58 -7.23
C LEU A 51 -9.46 -5.53 -7.06
N LYS A 52 -9.08 -6.26 -8.11
CA LYS A 52 -7.95 -7.19 -8.06
C LYS A 52 -6.65 -6.47 -7.69
N ALA A 53 -6.40 -5.31 -8.30
CA ALA A 53 -5.24 -4.48 -8.00
C ALA A 53 -5.30 -3.93 -6.57
N THR A 54 -6.48 -3.52 -6.09
CA THR A 54 -6.65 -3.06 -4.70
C THR A 54 -6.26 -4.15 -3.71
N VAL A 55 -6.77 -5.38 -3.89
CA VAL A 55 -6.43 -6.52 -3.03
C VAL A 55 -4.93 -6.84 -3.10
N MET A 56 -4.36 -6.92 -4.33
CA MET A 56 -2.94 -7.19 -4.52
C MET A 56 -2.05 -6.15 -3.85
N VAL A 57 -2.35 -4.87 -4.01
CA VAL A 57 -1.58 -3.76 -3.41
C VAL A 57 -1.71 -3.77 -1.88
N SER A 58 -2.90 -4.08 -1.34
CA SER A 58 -3.13 -4.15 0.11
C SER A 58 -2.30 -5.25 0.76
N ILE A 59 -2.32 -6.45 0.17
CA ILE A 59 -1.55 -7.59 0.68
C ILE A 59 -0.05 -7.33 0.51
N GLY A 60 0.36 -6.80 -0.66
CA GLY A 60 1.74 -6.42 -0.93
C GLY A 60 2.27 -5.38 0.05
N LEU A 61 1.45 -4.39 0.43
CA LEU A 61 1.80 -3.39 1.44
C LEU A 61 2.11 -4.04 2.80
N MET A 62 1.24 -4.95 3.25
CA MET A 62 1.44 -5.66 4.52
C MET A 62 2.72 -6.52 4.50
N CYS A 63 2.92 -7.29 3.42
CA CYS A 63 4.11 -8.13 3.27
C CYS A 63 5.39 -7.29 3.22
N ASN A 64 5.40 -6.21 2.45
CA ASN A 64 6.56 -5.32 2.32
C ASN A 64 6.88 -4.61 3.63
N ALA A 65 5.86 -4.18 4.39
CA ALA A 65 6.07 -3.58 5.71
C ALA A 65 6.73 -4.58 6.68
N ALA A 66 6.26 -5.82 6.71
CA ALA A 66 6.85 -6.88 7.53
C ALA A 66 8.30 -7.17 7.14
N MET A 67 8.57 -7.32 5.83
CA MET A 67 9.92 -7.53 5.31
C MET A 67 10.86 -6.36 5.62
N LEU A 68 10.37 -5.13 5.53
CA LEU A 68 11.18 -3.94 5.82
C LEU A 68 11.57 -3.89 7.29
N ILE A 69 10.64 -4.19 8.21
CA ILE A 69 10.93 -4.29 9.65
C ILE A 69 12.00 -5.35 9.91
N GLN A 70 11.88 -6.54 9.29
CA GLN A 70 12.87 -7.60 9.41
C GLN A 70 14.24 -7.18 8.87
N ALA A 71 14.28 -6.53 7.70
CA ALA A 71 15.51 -6.04 7.10
C ALA A 71 16.21 -5.02 8.01
N HIS A 72 15.47 -4.08 8.61
CA HIS A 72 16.01 -3.14 9.57
C HIS A 72 16.54 -3.83 10.85
N THR A 73 15.81 -4.84 11.33
CA THR A 73 16.25 -5.63 12.49
C THR A 73 17.56 -6.36 12.18
N LEU A 74 17.67 -7.01 11.03
CA LEU A 74 18.88 -7.70 10.59
C LEU A 74 20.06 -6.75 10.33
N SER A 75 19.79 -5.52 9.93
CA SER A 75 20.81 -4.48 9.77
C SER A 75 21.39 -3.98 11.09
N GLN A 76 20.94 -4.49 12.23
CA GLN A 76 21.36 -4.11 13.59
C GLN A 76 21.29 -2.60 13.87
N GLY A 77 20.28 -1.95 13.32
CA GLY A 77 20.10 -0.51 13.53
C GLY A 77 21.08 0.40 12.79
N ARG A 78 21.81 -0.12 11.80
CA ARG A 78 22.73 0.69 10.98
C ARG A 78 22.02 1.73 10.10
N GLY A 79 20.70 1.87 10.27
CA GLY A 79 19.86 2.83 9.54
C GLY A 79 19.47 2.40 8.12
N ASP A 80 18.71 3.24 7.45
CA ASP A 80 18.21 2.97 6.08
C ASP A 80 19.33 2.69 5.06
N ALA A 81 20.50 3.28 5.24
CA ALA A 81 21.65 3.09 4.35
C ALA A 81 22.16 1.63 4.28
N ALA A 82 21.85 0.82 5.32
CA ALA A 82 22.26 -0.60 5.37
C ALA A 82 21.23 -1.52 4.68
N VAL A 83 20.03 -1.02 4.38
CA VAL A 83 18.97 -1.75 3.67
C VAL A 83 18.99 -1.33 2.20
N LYS A 84 19.29 -2.26 1.29
CA LYS A 84 19.24 -1.99 -0.15
C LYS A 84 17.80 -2.05 -0.62
N HIS A 85 17.29 -0.91 -1.05
CA HIS A 85 15.97 -0.80 -1.68
C HIS A 85 16.05 -1.05 -3.18
N LEU A 86 14.93 -1.41 -3.79
CA LEU A 86 14.80 -1.48 -5.24
C LEU A 86 15.02 -0.10 -5.87
N SER A 87 15.75 -0.06 -6.97
CA SER A 87 15.90 1.13 -7.80
C SER A 87 14.58 1.50 -8.49
N PRO A 88 14.40 2.76 -8.94
CA PRO A 88 13.22 3.15 -9.71
C PRO A 88 12.92 2.26 -10.92
N ALA A 89 13.94 1.83 -11.64
CA ALA A 89 13.80 0.96 -12.81
C ALA A 89 13.32 -0.45 -12.43
N GLU A 90 13.82 -1.02 -11.32
CA GLU A 90 13.36 -2.30 -10.79
C GLU A 90 11.93 -2.21 -10.31
N ILE A 91 11.54 -1.12 -9.62
CA ILE A 91 10.17 -0.87 -9.20
C ILE A 91 9.23 -0.80 -10.40
N GLU A 92 9.60 -0.05 -11.45
CA GLU A 92 8.78 0.08 -12.65
C GLU A 92 8.60 -1.27 -13.35
N SER A 93 9.69 -2.00 -13.58
CA SER A 93 9.67 -3.31 -14.25
C SER A 93 8.84 -4.33 -13.46
N THR A 94 9.08 -4.42 -12.14
CA THR A 94 8.36 -5.36 -11.28
C THR A 94 6.86 -5.00 -11.19
N SER A 95 6.53 -3.70 -11.12
CA SER A 95 5.13 -3.25 -11.08
C SER A 95 4.36 -3.61 -12.35
N LYS A 96 4.99 -3.52 -13.52
CA LYS A 96 4.37 -3.92 -14.79
C LYS A 96 4.02 -5.41 -14.82
N ILE A 97 4.86 -6.25 -14.22
CA ILE A 97 4.62 -7.70 -14.14
C ILE A 97 3.54 -8.03 -13.11
N LEU A 98 3.68 -7.51 -11.88
CA LEU A 98 2.80 -7.85 -10.77
C LEU A 98 1.39 -7.28 -10.92
N LEU A 99 1.27 -6.09 -11.49
CA LEU A 99 -0.02 -5.42 -11.72
C LEU A 99 -0.52 -5.59 -13.16
N GLY A 100 0.18 -6.39 -13.97
CA GLY A 100 -0.30 -6.82 -15.28
C GLY A 100 -1.40 -7.90 -15.16
N PRO A 101 -2.16 -8.17 -16.23
CA PRO A 101 -3.30 -9.09 -16.19
C PRO A 101 -2.97 -10.46 -15.59
N LEU A 102 -1.89 -11.09 -16.06
CA LEU A 102 -1.49 -12.41 -15.57
C LEU A 102 -1.11 -12.39 -14.08
N GLY A 103 -0.38 -11.38 -13.62
CA GLY A 103 0.01 -11.23 -12.22
C GLY A 103 -1.20 -11.06 -11.31
N LEU A 104 -2.11 -10.18 -11.70
CA LEU A 104 -3.35 -9.91 -10.96
C LEU A 104 -4.28 -11.12 -10.94
N ASP A 105 -4.46 -11.82 -12.07
CA ASP A 105 -5.35 -12.97 -12.14
C ASP A 105 -4.87 -14.13 -11.27
N ARG A 106 -3.56 -14.44 -11.30
CA ARG A 106 -2.97 -15.49 -10.46
C ARG A 106 -3.07 -15.16 -8.96
N ALA A 107 -2.75 -13.94 -8.58
CA ALA A 107 -2.85 -13.49 -7.19
C ALA A 107 -4.32 -13.51 -6.72
N TRP A 108 -5.24 -13.03 -7.55
CA TRP A 108 -6.67 -13.01 -7.27
C TRP A 108 -7.23 -14.41 -7.03
N GLU A 109 -6.93 -15.38 -7.90
CA GLU A 109 -7.40 -16.76 -7.72
C GLU A 109 -6.82 -17.39 -6.45
N PHE A 110 -5.54 -17.19 -6.18
CA PHE A 110 -4.92 -17.66 -4.94
C PHE A 110 -5.64 -17.12 -3.70
N TRP A 111 -5.89 -15.81 -3.65
CA TRP A 111 -6.52 -15.19 -2.49
C TRP A 111 -8.01 -15.51 -2.38
N ARG A 112 -8.70 -15.66 -3.49
CA ARG A 112 -10.09 -16.13 -3.51
C ARG A 112 -10.23 -17.49 -2.85
N VAL A 113 -9.40 -18.45 -3.27
CA VAL A 113 -9.42 -19.81 -2.69
C VAL A 113 -9.10 -19.78 -1.20
N ARG A 114 -8.10 -19.00 -0.80
CA ARG A 114 -7.79 -18.82 0.63
C ARG A 114 -8.93 -18.19 1.45
N ALA A 115 -9.73 -17.36 0.82
CA ALA A 115 -10.93 -16.75 1.43
C ALA A 115 -12.16 -17.67 1.43
N GLY A 116 -12.03 -18.93 0.96
CA GLY A 116 -13.10 -19.92 0.96
C GLY A 116 -14.01 -19.88 -0.28
N PHE A 117 -13.66 -19.11 -1.32
CA PHE A 117 -14.39 -19.17 -2.58
C PHE A 117 -13.88 -20.32 -3.45
N PRO A 118 -14.78 -20.99 -4.24
CA PRO A 118 -14.35 -22.09 -5.11
C PRO A 118 -13.34 -21.61 -6.15
N ALA A 119 -12.41 -22.49 -6.54
CA ALA A 119 -11.55 -22.23 -7.68
C ALA A 119 -12.39 -22.04 -8.94
N LYS A 120 -11.90 -21.24 -9.91
CA LYS A 120 -12.52 -21.21 -11.24
C LYS A 120 -12.33 -22.56 -11.90
N GLU A 121 -13.41 -23.10 -12.45
CA GLU A 121 -13.32 -24.19 -13.39
C GLU A 121 -12.57 -23.68 -14.64
N GLY A 122 -11.54 -24.41 -15.06
CA GLY A 122 -10.69 -24.06 -16.20
C GLY A 122 -11.39 -24.19 -17.54
#